data_4db301ea05abbaea6dc394c99d443930
#
_entry.id   4db301ea05abbaea6dc394c99d443930
#
_cell.length_a   1.000
_cell.length_b   1.000
_cell.length_c   1.000
_cell.angle_alpha   90.00
_cell.angle_beta   90.00
_cell.angle_gamma   90.00
#
_symmetry.space_group_name_H-M   'P 1'
#
loop_
_entity.id
_entity.type
_entity.pdbx_description
1 polymer ?
#
loop_
_entity_poly.entity_id
_entity_poly.type
_entity_poly.pdbx_seq_one_letter_code
_entity_poly.pdbx_strand_id
1 'polypeptide(L)'
;FIRQNNISYNIYADSAEPKSIQELRNYGHKVFPVTKGRDSVVYGLNLINQNEIYITSRSKNLIRELQGYVWDKDKEGNNLQKPTGLHPDCIDACRYALMMELKNPNRGRYIIN
;
A
#
# COMPACT_ATOMS: atom_id res chain seq x y z
N PHE A 1 -14.90 -9.61 -4.97
CA PHE A 1 -13.62 -10.32 -4.76
C PHE A 1 -13.43 -10.74 -3.29
N ILE A 2 -13.49 -9.80 -2.38
CA ILE A 2 -13.26 -10.10 -0.96
C ILE A 2 -14.25 -11.14 -0.44
N ARG A 3 -15.51 -10.97 -0.76
CA ARG A 3 -16.55 -11.91 -0.31
C ARG A 3 -16.41 -13.28 -0.96
N GLN A 4 -16.11 -13.31 -2.24
CA GLN A 4 -15.95 -14.56 -2.96
C GLN A 4 -14.81 -15.40 -2.42
N ASN A 5 -13.76 -14.75 -1.96
CA ASN A 5 -12.59 -15.45 -1.47
C ASN A 5 -12.61 -15.64 0.05
N ASN A 6 -13.69 -15.23 0.70
CA ASN A 6 -13.87 -15.41 2.14
C ASN A 6 -12.68 -14.87 2.94
N ILE A 7 -12.19 -13.71 2.55
CA ILE A 7 -11.02 -13.11 3.19
C ILE A 7 -11.41 -12.47 4.50
N SER A 8 -10.71 -12.79 5.57
CA SER A 8 -10.95 -12.24 6.90
C SER A 8 -9.77 -11.46 7.43
N TYR A 9 -8.99 -10.86 6.54
CA TYR A 9 -7.85 -10.07 6.95
C TYR A 9 -8.23 -8.62 7.16
N ASN A 10 -7.35 -7.87 7.82
CA ASN A 10 -7.54 -6.43 7.95
C ASN A 10 -7.44 -5.77 6.59
N ILE A 11 -8.31 -4.81 6.33
CA ILE A 11 -8.32 -4.06 5.09
C ILE A 11 -7.96 -2.62 5.43
N TYR A 12 -7.01 -2.06 4.70
CA TYR A 12 -6.61 -0.67 4.90
C TYR A 12 -7.05 0.15 3.69
N ALA A 13 -7.77 1.22 3.95
CA ALA A 13 -8.36 2.02 2.90
C ALA A 13 -8.00 3.50 3.04
N ASP A 14 -8.03 4.21 1.92
CA ASP A 14 -7.75 5.63 1.92
C ASP A 14 -8.76 6.34 2.80
N SER A 15 -8.29 7.14 3.75
CA SER A 15 -9.14 7.86 4.69
C SER A 15 -9.99 8.93 4.01
N ALA A 16 -9.71 9.27 2.76
CA ALA A 16 -10.51 10.22 2.02
C ALA A 16 -11.84 9.63 1.53
N GLU A 17 -12.07 8.34 1.76
CA GLU A 17 -13.27 7.65 1.31
C GLU A 17 -14.08 7.08 2.48
N PRO A 18 -14.57 7.92 3.40
CA PRO A 18 -15.24 7.42 4.61
C PRO A 18 -16.53 6.64 4.33
N LYS A 19 -17.24 6.99 3.25
CA LYS A 19 -18.46 6.27 2.89
C LYS A 19 -18.15 4.84 2.48
N SER A 20 -17.12 4.66 1.67
CA SER A 20 -16.71 3.33 1.20
C SER A 20 -16.24 2.47 2.36
N ILE A 21 -15.51 3.07 3.30
CA ILE A 21 -15.07 2.38 4.49
C ILE A 21 -16.28 1.89 5.30
N GLN A 22 -17.28 2.76 5.48
CA GLN A 22 -18.46 2.40 6.25
C GLN A 22 -19.27 1.30 5.55
N GLU A 23 -19.38 1.35 4.23
CA GLU A 23 -20.06 0.30 3.49
C GLU A 23 -19.39 -1.05 3.66
N LEU A 24 -18.08 -1.10 3.57
CA LEU A 24 -17.35 -2.34 3.77
C LEU A 24 -17.51 -2.87 5.19
N ARG A 25 -17.52 -1.98 6.18
CA ARG A 25 -17.76 -2.38 7.56
C ARG A 25 -19.16 -2.96 7.75
N ASN A 26 -20.13 -2.38 7.06
CA ASN A 26 -21.51 -2.87 7.13
C ASN A 26 -21.66 -4.28 6.56
N TYR A 27 -20.75 -4.66 5.64
CA TYR A 27 -20.73 -6.01 5.12
C TYR A 27 -19.90 -6.97 6.00
N GLY A 28 -19.42 -6.51 7.14
CA GLY A 28 -18.69 -7.36 8.08
C GLY A 28 -17.20 -7.39 7.94
N HIS A 29 -16.63 -6.53 7.11
CA HIS A 29 -15.17 -6.50 6.91
C HIS A 29 -14.48 -5.61 7.93
N LYS A 30 -13.27 -5.98 8.30
CA LYS A 30 -12.43 -5.19 9.21
C LYS A 30 -11.67 -4.17 8.39
N VAL A 31 -12.18 -2.96 8.31
CA VAL A 31 -11.60 -1.91 7.48
C VAL A 31 -11.11 -0.77 8.35
N PHE A 32 -9.90 -0.36 8.13
CA PHE A 32 -9.26 0.73 8.88
C PHE A 32 -8.82 1.83 7.92
N PRO A 33 -9.06 3.10 8.28
CA PRO A 33 -8.57 4.20 7.45
C PRO A 33 -7.06 4.31 7.61
N VAL A 34 -6.37 4.63 6.51
CA VAL A 34 -4.94 4.79 6.56
C VAL A 34 -4.61 6.20 7.05
N THR A 35 -3.73 6.30 8.03
CA THR A 35 -3.24 7.58 8.49
C THR A 35 -2.10 8.00 7.59
N LYS A 36 -2.30 9.09 6.83
CA LYS A 36 -1.28 9.59 5.93
C LYS A 36 -0.67 10.85 6.52
N GLY A 37 0.61 10.89 6.67
CA GLY A 37 1.32 12.06 7.12
C GLY A 37 2.11 12.68 5.99
N ARG A 38 2.90 13.72 6.33
CA ARG A 38 3.81 14.33 5.41
C ARG A 38 4.84 13.29 4.99
N ASP A 39 5.23 13.32 3.76
CA ASP A 39 6.23 12.41 3.19
C ASP A 39 5.84 10.93 3.24
N SER A 40 4.55 10.64 3.37
CA SER A 40 4.08 9.26 3.46
C SER A 40 4.37 8.44 2.19
N VAL A 41 4.47 9.09 1.03
CA VAL A 41 4.77 8.39 -0.22
C VAL A 41 6.20 7.86 -0.17
N VAL A 42 7.17 8.71 0.16
CA VAL A 42 8.58 8.31 0.24
C VAL A 42 8.78 7.29 1.35
N TYR A 43 8.16 7.51 2.50
CA TYR A 43 8.27 6.57 3.62
C TYR A 43 7.74 5.18 3.23
N GLY A 44 6.58 5.13 2.60
CA GLY A 44 5.99 3.86 2.17
C GLY A 44 6.82 3.14 1.11
N LEU A 45 7.38 3.89 0.17
CA LEU A 45 8.25 3.30 -0.85
C LEU A 45 9.54 2.75 -0.22
N ASN A 46 10.08 3.43 0.77
CA ASN A 46 11.24 2.93 1.50
C ASN A 46 10.92 1.64 2.24
N LEU A 47 9.73 1.51 2.81
CA LEU A 47 9.31 0.27 3.45
C LEU A 47 9.25 -0.88 2.43
N ILE A 48 8.77 -0.62 1.24
CA ILE A 48 8.74 -1.63 0.19
C ILE A 48 10.17 -2.07 -0.14
N ASN A 49 11.07 -1.10 -0.29
CA ASN A 49 12.45 -1.40 -0.65
C ASN A 49 13.25 -2.07 0.47
N GLN A 50 12.90 -1.84 1.72
CA GLN A 50 13.62 -2.40 2.85
C GLN A 50 13.16 -3.81 3.21
N ASN A 51 12.07 -4.26 2.66
CA ASN A 51 11.51 -5.56 2.98
C ASN A 51 11.53 -6.49 1.79
N GLU A 52 11.62 -7.80 2.06
CA GLU A 52 11.55 -8.78 1.01
C GLU A 52 10.08 -9.03 0.75
N ILE A 53 9.61 -8.71 -0.44
CA ILE A 53 8.20 -8.78 -0.78
C ILE A 53 7.98 -9.80 -1.88
N TYR A 54 7.05 -10.71 -1.64
CA TYR A 54 6.69 -11.73 -2.62
C TYR A 54 5.35 -11.35 -3.23
N ILE A 55 5.29 -11.32 -4.54
CA ILE A 55 4.09 -10.92 -5.27
C ILE A 55 3.61 -12.09 -6.10
N THR A 56 2.34 -12.43 -6.00
CA THR A 56 1.79 -13.53 -6.79
C THR A 56 1.82 -13.18 -8.27
N SER A 57 2.03 -14.19 -9.12
CA SER A 57 2.06 -13.96 -10.57
C SER A 57 0.72 -13.49 -11.12
N ARG A 58 -0.36 -13.67 -10.36
CA ARG A 58 -1.68 -13.20 -10.76
C ARG A 58 -1.86 -11.69 -10.54
N SER A 59 -1.02 -11.07 -9.75
CA SER A 59 -1.11 -9.65 -9.43
C SER A 59 -0.52 -8.80 -10.56
N LYS A 60 -1.09 -8.95 -11.74
CA LYS A 60 -0.53 -8.38 -12.98
C LYS A 60 -0.47 -6.86 -12.97
N ASN A 61 -1.47 -6.21 -12.41
CA ASN A 61 -1.49 -4.75 -12.37
C ASN A 61 -0.38 -4.21 -11.45
N LEU A 62 -0.20 -4.83 -10.28
CA LEU A 62 0.86 -4.42 -9.37
C LEU A 62 2.23 -4.64 -10.00
N ILE A 63 2.44 -5.78 -10.65
CA ILE A 63 3.70 -6.09 -11.31
C ILE A 63 4.01 -5.04 -12.38
N ARG A 64 3.01 -4.69 -13.20
CA ARG A 64 3.17 -3.69 -14.25
C ARG A 64 3.53 -2.33 -13.67
N GLU A 65 2.87 -1.93 -12.59
CA GLU A 65 3.16 -0.65 -11.95
C GLU A 65 4.58 -0.61 -11.38
N LEU A 66 5.00 -1.69 -10.72
CA LEU A 66 6.35 -1.75 -10.16
C LEU A 66 7.43 -1.70 -11.23
N GLN A 67 7.19 -2.32 -12.37
CA GLN A 67 8.15 -2.32 -13.46
C GLN A 67 8.31 -0.94 -14.11
N GLY A 68 7.25 -0.14 -14.10
CA GLY A 68 7.28 1.17 -14.72
C GLY A 68 7.46 2.36 -13.77
N TYR A 69 7.54 2.09 -12.46
CA TYR A 69 7.56 3.16 -11.48
C TYR A 69 8.98 3.65 -11.26
N VAL A 70 9.23 4.91 -11.60
CA VAL A 70 10.56 5.48 -11.51
C VAL A 70 10.50 6.82 -10.80
N TRP A 71 11.64 7.29 -10.31
CA TRP A 71 11.71 8.60 -9.68
C TRP A 71 11.65 9.69 -10.72
N ASP A 72 11.04 10.82 -10.37
CA ASP A 72 11.10 12.01 -11.20
C ASP A 72 12.55 12.49 -11.32
N LYS A 73 12.85 13.17 -12.37
CA LYS A 73 14.19 13.71 -12.60
C LYS A 73 14.16 15.23 -12.77
N ASP A 74 15.22 15.88 -12.33
CA ASP A 74 15.37 17.30 -12.53
C ASP A 74 15.89 17.57 -13.96
N LYS A 75 16.15 18.83 -14.29
CA LYS A 75 16.59 19.22 -15.63
C LYS A 75 17.94 18.61 -15.99
N GLU A 76 18.78 18.34 -15.01
CA GLU A 76 20.09 17.77 -15.23
C GLU A 76 20.09 16.24 -15.24
N GLY A 77 18.92 15.63 -15.10
CA GLY A 77 18.80 14.18 -15.12
C GLY A 77 19.02 13.49 -13.78
N ASN A 78 19.15 14.25 -12.68
CA ASN A 78 19.31 13.66 -11.35
C ASN A 78 17.96 13.24 -10.81
N ASN A 79 17.92 12.13 -10.06
CA ASN A 79 16.68 11.67 -9.47
C ASN A 79 16.20 12.60 -8.35
N LEU A 80 14.95 12.98 -8.40
CA LEU A 80 14.33 13.73 -7.32
C LEU A 80 13.87 12.75 -6.27
N GLN A 81 13.66 13.24 -5.06
CA GLN A 81 13.20 12.39 -3.95
C GLN A 81 11.67 12.18 -4.00
N LYS A 82 11.13 12.09 -5.17
CA LYS A 82 9.70 11.85 -5.37
C LYS A 82 9.49 11.02 -6.63
N PRO A 83 8.45 10.19 -6.64
CA PRO A 83 8.14 9.39 -7.82
C PRO A 83 7.48 10.22 -8.90
N THR A 84 7.38 9.65 -10.10
CA THR A 84 6.71 10.31 -11.21
C THR A 84 5.24 10.56 -10.88
N GLY A 85 4.61 11.48 -11.60
CA GLY A 85 3.25 11.91 -11.31
C GLY A 85 2.12 10.99 -11.73
N LEU A 86 2.40 9.74 -12.08
CA LEU A 86 1.35 8.79 -12.42
C LEU A 86 0.65 8.33 -11.17
N HIS A 87 -0.55 7.78 -11.31
CA HIS A 87 -1.33 7.31 -10.18
C HIS A 87 -1.23 5.78 -10.06
N PRO A 88 -0.23 5.26 -9.38
CA PRO A 88 -0.03 3.83 -9.26
C PRO A 88 -0.90 3.26 -8.14
N ASP A 89 -2.14 2.98 -8.45
CA ASP A 89 -3.13 2.57 -7.44
C ASP A 89 -2.74 1.32 -6.67
N CYS A 90 -2.15 0.34 -7.32
CA CYS A 90 -1.76 -0.89 -6.66
C CYS A 90 -0.55 -0.68 -5.75
N ILE A 91 0.41 0.14 -6.18
CA ILE A 91 1.55 0.50 -5.35
C ILE A 91 1.08 1.30 -4.13
N ASP A 92 0.13 2.21 -4.32
CA ASP A 92 -0.43 2.98 -3.22
C ASP A 92 -1.10 2.06 -2.20
N ALA A 93 -1.89 1.10 -2.66
CA ALA A 93 -2.52 0.14 -1.77
C ALA A 93 -1.50 -0.67 -0.99
N CYS A 94 -0.44 -1.12 -1.66
CA CYS A 94 0.64 -1.87 -1.03
C CYS A 94 1.35 -1.01 0.03
N ARG A 95 1.65 0.23 -0.29
CA ARG A 95 2.27 1.19 0.61
C ARG A 95 1.43 1.38 1.87
N TYR A 96 0.13 1.57 1.70
CA TYR A 96 -0.79 1.78 2.81
C TYR A 96 -0.79 0.57 3.75
N ALA A 97 -0.89 -0.62 3.20
CA ALA A 97 -0.91 -1.83 4.00
C ALA A 97 0.40 -2.00 4.79
N LEU A 98 1.53 -1.79 4.14
CA LEU A 98 2.82 -1.91 4.82
C LEU A 98 3.03 -0.86 5.90
N MET A 99 2.63 0.37 5.63
CA MET A 99 2.75 1.45 6.61
C MET A 99 1.94 1.14 7.87
N MET A 100 0.74 0.63 7.70
CA MET A 100 -0.13 0.34 8.85
C MET A 100 0.31 -0.92 9.59
N GLU A 101 0.71 -1.96 8.87
CA GLU A 101 1.13 -3.22 9.50
C GLU A 101 2.49 -3.10 10.20
N LEU A 102 3.44 -2.40 9.59
CA LEU A 102 4.79 -2.29 10.15
C LEU A 102 4.95 -1.15 11.16
N LYS A 103 3.94 -0.30 11.27
CA LYS A 103 3.97 0.78 12.23
C LYS A 103 3.89 0.26 13.66
N ASN A 104 3.22 -0.88 13.87
CA ASN A 104 3.07 -1.46 15.19
C ASN A 104 3.93 -2.72 15.31
N PRO A 105 5.06 -2.67 16.01
CA PRO A 105 5.96 -3.82 16.10
C PRO A 105 5.34 -5.04 16.74
N ASN A 106 4.29 -4.87 17.53
CA ASN A 106 3.65 -6.02 18.14
C ASN A 106 2.83 -6.82 17.13
N ARG A 107 2.40 -6.19 16.05
CA ARG A 107 1.66 -6.89 15.03
C ARG A 107 2.54 -7.79 14.20
N GLY A 108 3.78 -7.39 13.98
CA GLY A 108 4.68 -8.17 13.15
C GLY A 108 5.27 -9.36 13.86
N ARG A 109 5.24 -9.36 15.18
CA ARG A 109 5.96 -10.40 15.85
C ARG A 109 5.33 -11.74 15.83
N TYR A 110 4.02 -11.83 15.71
CA TYR A 110 3.45 -13.13 15.74
C TYR A 110 3.50 -13.85 14.47
N ILE A 111 4.16 -13.30 13.59
CA ILE A 111 4.18 -13.91 12.36
C ILE A 111 5.17 -14.89 12.30
N ILE A 112 5.85 -15.04 13.22
CA ILE A 112 6.77 -15.83 13.11
C ILE A 112 6.50 -17.10 13.02
N ASN A 113 6.47 -17.72 12.36
CA ASN A 113 6.40 -19.10 12.18
C ASN A 113 6.10 -19.48 10.86
#